data_b44dcd0562e401f90174418100442379
#
_entry.id   b44dcd0562e401f90174418100442379
#
_cell.length_a   1.000
_cell.length_b   1.000
_cell.length_c   1.000
_cell.angle_alpha   90.00
_cell.angle_beta   90.00
_cell.angle_gamma   90.00
#
_symmetry.space_group_name_H-M   'P 1'
#
loop_
_entity.id
_entity.type
_entity.pdbx_description
1 polymer ?
#
loop_
_entity_poly.entity_id
_entity_poly.type
_entity_poly.pdbx_seq_one_letter_code
_entity_poly.pdbx_strand_id
1 'polypeptide(L)'
;MAKKASPARKAASGKAKSAKKERVLITGAAGFLGSHLCDRFLKEGYHVIGMDNLITGRLKNIEHLFKRSDFEFYNHDVSKFVHVPGELKYILHFASPASPIDYLKIPIQTLKVSSLGTHNLLGLALAKQARILVASTSEVYGDPQVHPQTEEYWGHVNTVGPRGVYDEAKRFQEAITMAYHTYHGLETRIVRIFNTYGPRMRLNDGRVLPAFIGQALRGEDLTIFGKGNQTRSFCYVDDLIEGIYRLLLSDYAGPVNIGNPAEITIKQFAQEIVKLTGTKQKLVHKPLPQDDPMQRRPDITLAKKLLKWQPKISRAEGLKITYAYFKGLSQEELREKEHNTFEGYVRK
;
A
#
# COMPACT_ATOMS: atom_id res chain seq x y z
N MET A 1 59.44 -14.01 -56.69
CA MET A 1 58.48 -13.04 -56.17
C MET A 1 57.46 -13.75 -55.33
N ALA A 2 57.61 -13.71 -53.98
CA ALA A 2 56.73 -14.40 -53.06
C ALA A 2 55.82 -13.35 -52.38
N LYS A 3 54.49 -13.45 -52.56
CA LYS A 3 53.47 -12.60 -51.87
C LYS A 3 53.30 -13.07 -50.45
N LYS A 4 53.63 -12.20 -49.49
CA LYS A 4 53.32 -12.37 -48.09
C LYS A 4 51.81 -12.18 -47.81
N ALA A 5 51.17 -13.17 -47.25
CA ALA A 5 49.80 -13.11 -46.76
C ALA A 5 49.76 -12.36 -45.41
N SER A 6 48.83 -11.42 -45.30
CA SER A 6 48.57 -10.64 -44.07
C SER A 6 47.69 -11.45 -43.11
N PRO A 7 47.90 -11.46 -41.78
CA PRO A 7 47.03 -12.21 -40.85
C PRO A 7 45.74 -11.47 -40.55
N ALA A 8 44.63 -12.20 -40.67
CA ALA A 8 43.27 -11.73 -40.33
C ALA A 8 43.15 -11.36 -38.83
N ARG A 9 42.74 -10.13 -38.54
CA ARG A 9 42.37 -9.68 -37.20
C ARG A 9 41.11 -10.41 -36.76
N LYS A 10 41.24 -11.24 -35.70
CA LYS A 10 40.09 -11.76 -34.96
C LYS A 10 39.37 -10.61 -34.26
N ALA A 11 38.12 -10.36 -34.63
CA ALA A 11 37.24 -9.46 -33.94
C ALA A 11 36.92 -10.05 -32.55
N ALA A 12 37.34 -9.38 -31.49
CA ALA A 12 36.96 -9.72 -30.13
C ALA A 12 35.48 -9.34 -29.95
N SER A 13 34.61 -10.32 -29.79
CA SER A 13 33.22 -10.14 -29.38
C SER A 13 33.20 -9.70 -27.94
N GLY A 14 33.22 -8.40 -27.68
CA GLY A 14 32.99 -7.84 -26.38
C GLY A 14 31.57 -8.16 -25.94
N LYS A 15 31.39 -9.11 -25.00
CA LYS A 15 30.15 -9.26 -24.25
C LYS A 15 29.88 -7.93 -23.54
N ALA A 16 28.89 -7.19 -23.98
CA ALA A 16 28.41 -6.02 -23.30
C ALA A 16 28.11 -6.44 -21.85
N LYS A 17 28.82 -5.87 -20.87
CA LYS A 17 28.47 -6.03 -19.44
C LYS A 17 27.05 -5.51 -19.29
N SER A 18 26.08 -6.36 -18.94
CA SER A 18 24.75 -5.93 -18.63
C SER A 18 24.86 -4.87 -17.54
N ALA A 19 24.31 -3.69 -17.76
CA ALA A 19 24.30 -2.62 -16.77
C ALA A 19 23.66 -3.17 -15.49
N LYS A 20 24.34 -2.95 -14.33
CA LYS A 20 23.84 -3.39 -13.02
C LYS A 20 22.49 -2.70 -12.77
N LYS A 21 21.43 -3.48 -12.53
CA LYS A 21 20.10 -2.93 -12.26
C LYS A 21 20.14 -2.08 -10.98
N GLU A 22 19.47 -0.92 -11.01
CA GLU A 22 19.27 -0.11 -9.82
C GLU A 22 18.40 -0.87 -8.82
N ARG A 23 18.72 -0.74 -7.52
CA ARG A 23 18.06 -1.51 -6.47
C ARG A 23 17.06 -0.67 -5.71
N VAL A 24 15.91 -1.28 -5.39
CA VAL A 24 14.84 -0.67 -4.60
C VAL A 24 14.47 -1.58 -3.42
N LEU A 25 14.38 -1.00 -2.23
CA LEU A 25 13.84 -1.67 -1.05
C LEU A 25 12.35 -1.32 -0.90
N ILE A 26 11.51 -2.35 -0.80
CA ILE A 26 10.06 -2.21 -0.56
C ILE A 26 9.72 -2.94 0.73
N THR A 27 9.35 -2.21 1.78
CA THR A 27 8.91 -2.80 3.04
C THR A 27 7.38 -2.99 3.05
N GLY A 28 6.88 -4.00 3.78
CA GLY A 28 5.49 -4.44 3.64
C GLY A 28 5.25 -5.17 2.31
N ALA A 29 6.31 -5.80 1.76
CA ALA A 29 6.32 -6.39 0.43
C ALA A 29 5.32 -7.53 0.23
N ALA A 30 5.03 -8.31 1.27
CA ALA A 30 4.04 -9.38 1.25
C ALA A 30 2.59 -8.90 1.51
N GLY A 31 2.40 -7.60 1.77
CA GLY A 31 1.11 -6.97 1.93
C GLY A 31 0.40 -6.71 0.58
N PHE A 32 -0.83 -6.17 0.66
CA PHE A 32 -1.63 -5.81 -0.52
C PHE A 32 -0.86 -4.86 -1.44
N LEU A 33 -0.58 -3.63 -1.00
CA LEU A 33 0.06 -2.62 -1.85
C LEU A 33 1.53 -2.95 -2.13
N GLY A 34 2.26 -3.48 -1.13
CA GLY A 34 3.67 -3.85 -1.29
C GLY A 34 3.90 -4.86 -2.40
N SER A 35 3.05 -5.87 -2.52
CA SER A 35 3.17 -6.89 -3.58
C SER A 35 2.94 -6.32 -4.99
N HIS A 36 1.99 -5.39 -5.15
CA HIS A 36 1.78 -4.70 -6.43
C HIS A 36 2.94 -3.74 -6.76
N LEU A 37 3.54 -3.09 -5.75
CA LEU A 37 4.74 -2.29 -5.94
C LEU A 37 5.93 -3.15 -6.38
N CYS A 38 6.12 -4.34 -5.78
CA CYS A 38 7.16 -5.27 -6.23
C CYS A 38 7.00 -5.59 -7.72
N ASP A 39 5.80 -5.96 -8.16
CA ASP A 39 5.53 -6.22 -9.58
C ASP A 39 5.83 -5.00 -10.46
N ARG A 40 5.40 -3.81 -10.04
CA ARG A 40 5.61 -2.58 -10.79
C ARG A 40 7.11 -2.29 -10.97
N PHE A 41 7.91 -2.32 -9.89
CA PHE A 41 9.32 -1.99 -9.96
C PHE A 41 10.13 -3.04 -10.74
N LEU A 42 9.78 -4.31 -10.64
CA LEU A 42 10.35 -5.37 -11.48
C LEU A 42 10.05 -5.15 -12.96
N LYS A 43 8.82 -4.73 -13.30
CA LYS A 43 8.43 -4.38 -14.68
C LYS A 43 9.21 -3.18 -15.22
N GLU A 44 9.53 -2.21 -14.36
CA GLU A 44 10.34 -1.04 -14.71
C GLU A 44 11.85 -1.36 -14.78
N GLY A 45 12.25 -2.62 -14.55
CA GLY A 45 13.62 -3.09 -14.70
C GLY A 45 14.52 -2.93 -13.46
N TYR A 46 13.97 -2.59 -12.30
CA TYR A 46 14.72 -2.54 -11.05
C TYR A 46 15.02 -3.95 -10.52
N HIS A 47 16.03 -4.04 -9.65
CA HIS A 47 16.22 -5.16 -8.74
C HIS A 47 15.47 -4.85 -7.44
N VAL A 48 14.49 -5.67 -7.08
CA VAL A 48 13.61 -5.42 -5.95
C VAL A 48 14.02 -6.25 -4.74
N ILE A 49 14.18 -5.57 -3.61
CA ILE A 49 14.35 -6.18 -2.29
C ILE A 49 13.03 -5.99 -1.55
N GLY A 50 12.27 -7.08 -1.40
CA GLY A 50 11.06 -7.11 -0.58
C GLY A 50 11.44 -7.39 0.87
N MET A 51 10.87 -6.64 1.83
CA MET A 51 11.05 -6.86 3.26
C MET A 51 9.69 -6.86 3.97
N ASP A 52 9.42 -7.89 4.77
CA ASP A 52 8.16 -8.03 5.52
C ASP A 52 8.38 -8.96 6.71
N ASN A 53 7.73 -8.73 7.84
CA ASN A 53 7.76 -9.62 9.00
C ASN A 53 6.57 -10.59 9.02
N LEU A 54 5.71 -10.55 8.01
CA LEU A 54 4.54 -11.41 7.80
C LEU A 54 3.49 -11.32 8.91
N ILE A 55 3.50 -10.25 9.70
CA ILE A 55 2.51 -10.06 10.79
C ILE A 55 1.08 -9.91 10.25
N THR A 56 0.94 -9.29 9.06
CA THR A 56 -0.32 -9.18 8.30
C THR A 56 -0.12 -9.52 6.82
N GLY A 57 1.12 -9.57 6.36
CA GLY A 57 1.50 -9.93 4.99
C GLY A 57 1.38 -11.43 4.74
N ARG A 58 1.22 -11.81 3.47
CA ARG A 58 1.10 -13.21 3.03
C ARG A 58 2.12 -13.52 1.94
N LEU A 59 2.94 -14.55 2.13
CA LEU A 59 3.92 -14.99 1.12
C LEU A 59 3.26 -15.29 -0.24
N LYS A 60 2.02 -15.78 -0.24
CA LYS A 60 1.23 -16.01 -1.46
C LYS A 60 1.14 -14.78 -2.37
N ASN A 61 1.16 -13.57 -1.81
CA ASN A 61 1.09 -12.34 -2.61
C ASN A 61 2.35 -12.09 -3.46
N ILE A 62 3.49 -12.71 -3.08
CA ILE A 62 4.80 -12.54 -3.72
C ILE A 62 5.46 -13.85 -4.17
N GLU A 63 4.82 -15.01 -3.99
CA GLU A 63 5.39 -16.33 -4.32
C GLU A 63 5.80 -16.45 -5.78
N HIS A 64 5.07 -15.79 -6.70
CA HIS A 64 5.37 -15.74 -8.12
C HIS A 64 6.70 -15.03 -8.43
N LEU A 65 7.27 -14.29 -7.48
CA LEU A 65 8.52 -13.56 -7.63
C LEU A 65 9.76 -14.36 -7.21
N PHE A 66 9.62 -15.39 -6.39
CA PHE A 66 10.77 -16.12 -5.81
C PHE A 66 11.69 -16.83 -6.83
N LYS A 67 11.18 -17.09 -8.04
CA LYS A 67 11.99 -17.68 -9.11
C LYS A 67 12.76 -16.65 -9.94
N ARG A 68 12.60 -15.37 -9.66
CA ARG A 68 13.24 -14.28 -10.41
C ARG A 68 14.62 -13.98 -9.82
N SER A 69 15.62 -13.78 -10.68
CA SER A 69 16.98 -13.39 -10.28
C SER A 69 17.11 -11.91 -9.87
N ASP A 70 16.09 -11.09 -10.15
CA ASP A 70 16.02 -9.67 -9.83
C ASP A 70 15.07 -9.37 -8.67
N PHE A 71 14.71 -10.39 -7.88
CA PHE A 71 13.92 -10.26 -6.65
C PHE A 71 14.61 -11.01 -5.50
N GLU A 72 14.72 -10.30 -4.35
CA GLU A 72 15.16 -10.86 -3.07
C GLU A 72 14.09 -10.62 -2.01
N PHE A 73 13.94 -11.53 -1.05
CA PHE A 73 13.00 -11.35 0.06
C PHE A 73 13.69 -11.53 1.41
N TYR A 74 13.50 -10.55 2.30
CA TYR A 74 13.97 -10.59 3.69
C TYR A 74 12.77 -10.66 4.64
N ASN A 75 12.67 -11.74 5.41
CA ASN A 75 11.74 -11.81 6.53
C ASN A 75 12.32 -11.01 7.70
N HIS A 76 11.90 -9.74 7.86
CA HIS A 76 12.46 -8.84 8.85
C HIS A 76 11.46 -7.80 9.34
N ASP A 77 11.53 -7.49 10.64
CA ASP A 77 10.75 -6.44 11.28
C ASP A 77 11.51 -5.10 11.22
N VAL A 78 10.98 -4.13 10.48
CA VAL A 78 11.60 -2.81 10.30
C VAL A 78 11.68 -1.98 11.58
N SER A 79 10.94 -2.33 12.64
CA SER A 79 11.10 -1.73 13.97
C SER A 79 12.39 -2.15 14.68
N LYS A 80 13.10 -3.14 14.13
CA LYS A 80 14.46 -3.55 14.50
C LYS A 80 15.48 -2.86 13.60
N PHE A 81 16.77 -2.97 13.94
CA PHE A 81 17.85 -2.44 13.10
C PHE A 81 17.79 -3.01 11.69
N VAL A 82 17.75 -2.14 10.69
CA VAL A 82 17.65 -2.53 9.27
C VAL A 82 18.99 -2.36 8.58
N HIS A 83 19.52 -3.44 8.04
CA HIS A 83 20.71 -3.41 7.19
C HIS A 83 20.40 -4.05 5.83
N VAL A 84 20.76 -3.35 4.75
CA VAL A 84 20.69 -3.88 3.38
C VAL A 84 22.06 -3.67 2.74
N PRO A 85 22.77 -4.73 2.34
CA PRO A 85 24.09 -4.61 1.73
C PRO A 85 24.01 -3.96 0.33
N GLY A 86 25.06 -3.23 -0.04
CA GLY A 86 25.17 -2.56 -1.33
C GLY A 86 24.38 -1.25 -1.44
N GLU A 87 24.31 -0.73 -2.65
CA GLU A 87 23.63 0.54 -2.96
C GLU A 87 22.13 0.35 -3.03
N LEU A 88 21.37 1.38 -2.66
CA LEU A 88 19.93 1.51 -2.86
C LEU A 88 19.66 2.84 -3.56
N LYS A 89 18.85 2.81 -4.61
CA LYS A 89 18.36 4.04 -5.24
C LYS A 89 17.11 4.56 -4.58
N TYR A 90 16.18 3.67 -4.24
CA TYR A 90 14.90 4.00 -3.64
C TYR A 90 14.58 3.11 -2.44
N ILE A 91 13.83 3.68 -1.49
CA ILE A 91 13.20 2.96 -0.39
C ILE A 91 11.72 3.33 -0.39
N LEU A 92 10.82 2.32 -0.40
CA LEU A 92 9.39 2.51 -0.26
C LEU A 92 8.95 1.89 1.07
N HIS A 93 8.51 2.72 2.01
CA HIS A 93 8.08 2.28 3.34
C HIS A 93 6.58 2.08 3.39
N PHE A 94 6.15 0.83 3.16
CA PHE A 94 4.75 0.38 3.18
C PHE A 94 4.43 -0.61 4.31
N ALA A 95 5.42 -0.99 5.13
CA ALA A 95 5.21 -1.84 6.30
C ALA A 95 4.35 -1.12 7.34
N SER A 96 3.11 -1.55 7.51
CA SER A 96 2.20 -1.09 8.56
C SER A 96 0.95 -1.97 8.59
N PRO A 97 0.45 -2.39 9.77
CA PRO A 97 -0.92 -2.88 9.90
C PRO A 97 -1.87 -1.73 9.54
N ALA A 98 -2.62 -1.86 8.46
CA ALA A 98 -3.42 -0.76 7.90
C ALA A 98 -4.93 -1.04 7.94
N SER A 99 -5.34 -2.20 8.44
CA SER A 99 -6.75 -2.53 8.61
C SER A 99 -7.22 -2.27 10.04
N PRO A 100 -8.46 -1.80 10.25
CA PRO A 100 -9.00 -1.55 11.59
C PRO A 100 -8.93 -2.77 12.49
N ILE A 101 -9.19 -3.96 11.96
CA ILE A 101 -9.11 -5.22 12.73
C ILE A 101 -7.69 -5.47 13.22
N ASP A 102 -6.69 -5.24 12.36
CA ASP A 102 -5.29 -5.51 12.70
C ASP A 102 -4.75 -4.49 13.69
N TYR A 103 -4.83 -3.20 13.40
CA TYR A 103 -4.18 -2.19 14.25
C TYR A 103 -4.84 -2.09 15.64
N LEU A 104 -6.12 -2.46 15.78
CA LEU A 104 -6.78 -2.55 17.08
C LEU A 104 -6.33 -3.77 17.89
N LYS A 105 -5.95 -4.88 17.22
CA LYS A 105 -5.42 -6.09 17.88
C LYS A 105 -3.95 -5.93 18.30
N ILE A 106 -3.17 -5.19 17.51
CA ILE A 106 -1.72 -5.00 17.72
C ILE A 106 -1.33 -3.52 17.78
N PRO A 107 -1.93 -2.76 18.69
CA PRO A 107 -1.75 -1.31 18.74
C PRO A 107 -0.29 -0.89 18.95
N ILE A 108 0.43 -1.59 19.83
CA ILE A 108 1.83 -1.26 20.14
C ILE A 108 2.75 -1.53 18.93
N GLN A 109 2.55 -2.64 18.21
CA GLN A 109 3.31 -2.95 16.99
C GLN A 109 3.01 -1.94 15.88
N THR A 110 1.76 -1.49 15.77
CA THR A 110 1.35 -0.44 14.82
C THR A 110 2.06 0.88 15.09
N LEU A 111 2.11 1.31 16.35
CA LEU A 111 2.85 2.50 16.75
C LEU A 111 4.36 2.34 16.51
N LYS A 112 4.96 1.18 16.87
CA LYS A 112 6.40 0.92 16.68
C LYS A 112 6.82 0.92 15.21
N VAL A 113 6.05 0.32 14.31
CA VAL A 113 6.42 0.28 12.88
C VAL A 113 6.40 1.67 12.25
N SER A 114 5.45 2.52 12.64
CA SER A 114 5.36 3.89 12.11
C SER A 114 6.32 4.87 12.79
N SER A 115 6.80 4.59 14.00
CA SER A 115 7.80 5.40 14.71
C SER A 115 9.22 4.86 14.51
N LEU A 116 9.58 3.78 15.21
CA LEU A 116 10.92 3.17 15.13
C LEU A 116 11.24 2.65 13.73
N GLY A 117 10.28 2.01 13.07
CA GLY A 117 10.46 1.50 11.71
C GLY A 117 10.74 2.62 10.72
N THR A 118 9.98 3.71 10.78
CA THR A 118 10.21 4.88 9.93
C THR A 118 11.56 5.52 10.23
N HIS A 119 11.91 5.71 11.51
CA HIS A 119 13.22 6.24 11.92
C HIS A 119 14.38 5.39 11.37
N ASN A 120 14.33 4.06 11.50
CA ASN A 120 15.33 3.14 10.99
C ASN A 120 15.50 3.26 9.47
N LEU A 121 14.38 3.36 8.73
CA LEU A 121 14.43 3.45 7.26
C LEU A 121 14.87 4.83 6.77
N LEU A 122 14.53 5.90 7.48
CA LEU A 122 15.07 7.25 7.19
C LEU A 122 16.59 7.29 7.44
N GLY A 123 17.08 6.67 8.53
CA GLY A 123 18.50 6.51 8.78
C GLY A 123 19.21 5.68 7.71
N LEU A 124 18.59 4.57 7.27
CA LEU A 124 19.10 3.78 6.14
C LEU A 124 19.13 4.59 4.85
N ALA A 125 18.07 5.35 4.55
CA ALA A 125 17.99 6.19 3.36
C ALA A 125 19.10 7.25 3.35
N LEU A 126 19.34 7.89 4.49
CA LEU A 126 20.44 8.86 4.66
C LEU A 126 21.81 8.21 4.43
N ALA A 127 22.07 7.05 5.07
CA ALA A 127 23.34 6.33 4.93
C ALA A 127 23.58 5.82 3.50
N LYS A 128 22.52 5.53 2.74
CA LYS A 128 22.59 5.04 1.34
C LYS A 128 22.47 6.17 0.31
N GLN A 129 22.20 7.40 0.73
CA GLN A 129 21.85 8.51 -0.17
C GLN A 129 20.67 8.13 -1.11
N ALA A 130 19.72 7.37 -0.58
CA ALA A 130 18.57 6.86 -1.31
C ALA A 130 17.38 7.78 -1.12
N ARG A 131 16.58 7.99 -2.19
CA ARG A 131 15.28 8.65 -2.06
C ARG A 131 14.31 7.71 -1.35
N ILE A 132 13.56 8.22 -0.37
CA ILE A 132 12.57 7.44 0.36
C ILE A 132 11.16 7.98 0.13
N LEU A 133 10.21 7.06 -0.09
CA LEU A 133 8.78 7.35 -0.09
C LEU A 133 8.12 6.61 1.07
N VAL A 134 7.36 7.36 1.90
CA VAL A 134 6.61 6.79 3.01
C VAL A 134 5.11 6.79 2.72
N ALA A 135 4.46 5.69 3.07
CA ALA A 135 3.03 5.52 2.93
C ALA A 135 2.30 6.12 4.14
N SER A 136 1.77 7.32 3.96
CA SER A 136 0.75 7.90 4.83
C SER A 136 -0.65 7.49 4.38
N THR A 137 -1.68 8.09 4.91
CA THR A 137 -3.06 7.68 4.74
C THR A 137 -4.02 8.87 4.82
N SER A 138 -5.22 8.73 4.27
CA SER A 138 -6.32 9.67 4.51
C SER A 138 -6.79 9.70 5.97
N GLU A 139 -6.38 8.74 6.80
CA GLU A 139 -6.74 8.71 8.22
C GLU A 139 -6.08 9.85 9.01
N VAL A 140 -4.99 10.46 8.51
CA VAL A 140 -4.38 11.66 9.12
C VAL A 140 -5.34 12.86 9.19
N TYR A 141 -6.42 12.83 8.40
CA TYR A 141 -7.48 13.83 8.40
C TYR A 141 -8.54 13.60 9.49
N GLY A 142 -8.56 12.43 10.13
CA GLY A 142 -9.52 12.05 11.17
C GLY A 142 -10.97 12.05 10.67
N ASP A 143 -11.90 12.61 11.47
CA ASP A 143 -13.27 12.95 11.05
C ASP A 143 -13.26 14.35 10.42
N PRO A 144 -13.17 14.46 9.09
CA PRO A 144 -12.80 15.72 8.46
C PRO A 144 -13.92 16.74 8.46
N GLN A 145 -13.57 17.98 8.84
CA GLN A 145 -14.44 19.16 8.77
C GLN A 145 -14.33 19.88 7.41
N VAL A 146 -13.39 19.47 6.55
CA VAL A 146 -13.19 19.98 5.19
C VAL A 146 -13.47 18.87 4.18
N HIS A 147 -14.27 19.18 3.16
CA HIS A 147 -14.68 18.22 2.13
C HIS A 147 -14.71 18.85 0.74
N PRO A 148 -14.01 18.32 -0.28
CA PRO A 148 -13.04 17.23 -0.22
C PRO A 148 -11.80 17.61 0.60
N GLN A 149 -11.04 16.58 1.09
CA GLN A 149 -9.83 16.83 1.87
C GLN A 149 -8.68 17.23 0.96
N THR A 150 -8.11 18.43 1.23
CA THR A 150 -6.88 18.93 0.59
C THR A 150 -5.66 18.60 1.44
N GLU A 151 -4.46 18.63 0.86
CA GLU A 151 -3.21 18.36 1.58
C GLU A 151 -2.89 19.40 2.66
N GLU A 152 -3.41 20.62 2.53
CA GLU A 152 -3.23 21.73 3.49
C GLU A 152 -4.11 21.58 4.73
N TYR A 153 -5.13 20.73 4.70
CA TYR A 153 -6.00 20.51 5.84
C TYR A 153 -5.28 19.68 6.91
N TRP A 154 -5.17 20.21 8.14
CA TRP A 154 -4.41 19.58 9.23
C TRP A 154 -5.11 18.38 9.87
N GLY A 155 -6.40 18.21 9.65
CA GLY A 155 -7.17 17.11 10.18
C GLY A 155 -7.86 17.40 11.52
N HIS A 156 -8.76 16.49 11.88
CA HIS A 156 -9.50 16.51 13.15
C HIS A 156 -9.49 15.10 13.72
N VAL A 157 -8.41 14.77 14.47
CA VAL A 157 -8.11 13.42 14.97
C VAL A 157 -8.37 13.35 16.47
N ASN A 158 -9.04 12.28 16.92
CA ASN A 158 -9.13 11.93 18.33
C ASN A 158 -7.87 11.14 18.74
N THR A 159 -6.91 11.82 19.36
CA THR A 159 -5.59 11.28 19.69
C THR A 159 -5.62 10.14 20.72
N VAL A 160 -6.66 10.08 21.57
CA VAL A 160 -6.81 9.05 22.60
C VAL A 160 -7.96 8.08 22.31
N GLY A 161 -8.64 8.26 21.18
CA GLY A 161 -9.69 7.36 20.72
C GLY A 161 -9.12 6.02 20.19
N PRO A 162 -9.99 5.04 19.96
CA PRO A 162 -9.55 3.71 19.50
C PRO A 162 -8.79 3.72 18.19
N ARG A 163 -9.07 4.68 17.30
CA ARG A 163 -8.37 4.84 16.02
C ARG A 163 -7.04 5.60 16.15
N GLY A 164 -6.84 6.33 17.25
CA GLY A 164 -5.64 7.15 17.49
C GLY A 164 -4.32 6.37 17.33
N VAL A 165 -4.30 5.07 17.62
CA VAL A 165 -3.10 4.23 17.46
C VAL A 165 -2.61 4.18 16.00
N TYR A 166 -3.50 4.26 15.01
CA TYR A 166 -3.13 4.29 13.62
C TYR A 166 -3.00 5.72 13.08
N ASP A 167 -3.97 6.55 13.40
CA ASP A 167 -4.04 7.92 12.90
C ASP A 167 -2.82 8.73 13.36
N GLU A 168 -2.49 8.71 14.66
CA GLU A 168 -1.32 9.40 15.22
C GLU A 168 0.00 8.73 14.83
N ALA A 169 0.04 7.40 14.68
CA ALA A 169 1.21 6.73 14.15
C ALA A 169 1.58 7.26 12.76
N LYS A 170 0.60 7.47 11.89
CA LYS A 170 0.80 8.01 10.54
C LYS A 170 1.12 9.50 10.53
N ARG A 171 0.51 10.29 11.43
CA ARG A 171 0.85 11.71 11.60
C ARG A 171 2.29 11.88 12.09
N PHE A 172 2.72 11.09 13.07
CA PHE A 172 4.13 11.04 13.50
C PHE A 172 5.06 10.65 12.34
N GLN A 173 4.67 9.65 11.53
CA GLN A 173 5.46 9.22 10.36
C GLN A 173 5.69 10.38 9.37
N GLU A 174 4.68 11.20 9.07
CA GLU A 174 4.84 12.40 8.24
C GLU A 174 5.78 13.41 8.90
N ALA A 175 5.58 13.71 10.19
CA ALA A 175 6.38 14.70 10.91
C ALA A 175 7.86 14.35 10.96
N ILE A 176 8.21 13.09 11.31
CA ILE A 176 9.62 12.66 11.34
C ILE A 176 10.23 12.65 9.94
N THR A 177 9.46 12.28 8.91
CA THR A 177 9.93 12.30 7.52
C THR A 177 10.28 13.72 7.07
N MET A 178 9.43 14.70 7.37
CA MET A 178 9.72 16.11 7.06
C MET A 178 10.89 16.66 7.88
N ALA A 179 11.06 16.23 9.13
CA ALA A 179 12.23 16.61 9.92
C ALA A 179 13.55 16.13 9.27
N TYR A 180 13.61 14.88 8.80
CA TYR A 180 14.78 14.37 8.06
C TYR A 180 15.00 15.13 6.74
N HIS A 181 13.93 15.48 6.04
CA HIS A 181 14.03 16.32 4.83
C HIS A 181 14.65 17.68 5.15
N THR A 182 14.13 18.36 6.16
CA THR A 182 14.53 19.73 6.50
C THR A 182 15.95 19.79 7.08
N TYR A 183 16.30 18.90 8.01
CA TYR A 183 17.57 18.97 8.74
C TYR A 183 18.73 18.23 8.06
N HIS A 184 18.42 17.20 7.27
CA HIS A 184 19.48 16.39 6.62
C HIS A 184 19.47 16.52 5.10
N GLY A 185 18.54 17.27 4.50
CA GLY A 185 18.39 17.36 3.05
C GLY A 185 18.01 16.04 2.39
N LEU A 186 17.41 15.10 3.17
CA LEU A 186 17.05 13.79 2.64
C LEU A 186 15.95 13.91 1.57
N GLU A 187 16.14 13.24 0.45
CA GLU A 187 15.15 13.13 -0.62
C GLU A 187 13.95 12.31 -0.17
N THR A 188 12.89 12.96 0.32
CA THR A 188 11.69 12.32 0.85
C THR A 188 10.46 12.54 -0.01
N ARG A 189 9.52 11.58 0.02
CA ARG A 189 8.18 11.69 -0.59
C ARG A 189 7.15 11.14 0.39
N ILE A 190 5.98 11.75 0.44
CA ILE A 190 4.89 11.33 1.33
C ILE A 190 3.63 11.14 0.48
N VAL A 191 3.07 9.91 0.48
CA VAL A 191 1.78 9.64 -0.18
C VAL A 191 0.69 9.50 0.87
N ARG A 192 -0.38 10.31 0.80
CA ARG A 192 -1.62 10.12 1.55
C ARG A 192 -2.58 9.26 0.74
N ILE A 193 -2.63 7.99 1.10
CA ILE A 193 -3.41 6.97 0.38
C ILE A 193 -4.86 7.03 0.84
N PHE A 194 -5.78 7.19 -0.12
CA PHE A 194 -7.22 7.03 0.12
C PHE A 194 -7.66 5.59 -0.13
N ASN A 195 -8.91 5.26 0.26
CA ASN A 195 -9.41 3.88 0.17
C ASN A 195 -9.10 3.26 -1.18
N THR A 196 -8.34 2.19 -1.13
CA THR A 196 -7.87 1.46 -2.32
C THR A 196 -8.34 0.01 -2.25
N TYR A 197 -8.65 -0.56 -3.40
CA TYR A 197 -9.11 -1.94 -3.52
C TYR A 197 -8.49 -2.62 -4.75
N GLY A 198 -8.47 -3.96 -4.72
CA GLY A 198 -7.96 -4.76 -5.81
C GLY A 198 -7.66 -6.21 -5.40
N PRO A 199 -7.10 -7.01 -6.31
CA PRO A 199 -6.57 -8.33 -6.02
C PRO A 199 -5.55 -8.33 -4.87
N ARG A 200 -5.39 -9.45 -4.17
CA ARG A 200 -4.47 -9.65 -3.03
C ARG A 200 -4.86 -8.92 -1.75
N MET A 201 -5.99 -8.19 -1.69
CA MET A 201 -6.58 -7.81 -0.41
C MET A 201 -7.02 -9.05 0.36
N ARG A 202 -7.02 -8.96 1.69
CA ARG A 202 -7.64 -10.00 2.54
C ARG A 202 -9.14 -9.77 2.60
N LEU A 203 -9.94 -10.85 2.49
CA LEU A 203 -11.41 -10.75 2.63
C LEU A 203 -11.85 -10.31 4.02
N ASN A 204 -11.04 -10.65 5.03
CA ASN A 204 -11.33 -10.39 6.44
C ASN A 204 -10.49 -9.24 7.01
N ASP A 205 -10.21 -8.20 6.22
CA ASP A 205 -9.45 -7.04 6.71
C ASP A 205 -10.30 -5.95 7.35
N GLY A 206 -11.62 -6.17 7.46
CA GLY A 206 -12.55 -5.25 8.11
C GLY A 206 -12.98 -4.05 7.27
N ARG A 207 -12.42 -3.86 6.09
CA ARG A 207 -12.86 -2.80 5.17
C ARG A 207 -14.10 -3.24 4.38
N VAL A 208 -14.93 -2.27 3.99
CA VAL A 208 -16.26 -2.52 3.43
C VAL A 208 -16.27 -3.36 2.15
N LEU A 209 -15.33 -3.10 1.21
CA LEU A 209 -15.32 -3.81 -0.07
C LEU A 209 -15.00 -5.31 0.08
N PRO A 210 -13.87 -5.71 0.68
CA PRO A 210 -13.59 -7.12 0.88
C PRO A 210 -14.64 -7.81 1.77
N ALA A 211 -15.21 -7.10 2.76
CA ALA A 211 -16.29 -7.63 3.58
C ALA A 211 -17.53 -7.98 2.76
N PHE A 212 -18.02 -7.05 1.91
CA PHE A 212 -19.20 -7.31 1.07
C PHE A 212 -18.97 -8.43 0.06
N ILE A 213 -17.80 -8.45 -0.63
CA ILE A 213 -17.49 -9.52 -1.58
C ILE A 213 -17.37 -10.86 -0.85
N GLY A 214 -16.69 -10.89 0.30
CA GLY A 214 -16.51 -12.11 1.10
C GLY A 214 -17.84 -12.65 1.59
N GLN A 215 -18.72 -11.79 2.12
CA GLN A 215 -20.07 -12.17 2.57
C GLN A 215 -20.89 -12.73 1.39
N ALA A 216 -20.89 -12.06 0.23
CA ALA A 216 -21.60 -12.53 -0.95
C ALA A 216 -21.08 -13.90 -1.43
N LEU A 217 -19.77 -14.14 -1.43
CA LEU A 217 -19.17 -15.41 -1.85
C LEU A 217 -19.41 -16.55 -0.87
N ARG A 218 -19.57 -16.25 0.42
CA ARG A 218 -19.89 -17.23 1.47
C ARG A 218 -21.40 -17.47 1.63
N GLY A 219 -22.25 -16.72 0.90
CA GLY A 219 -23.70 -16.82 1.04
C GLY A 219 -24.21 -16.20 2.37
N GLU A 220 -23.51 -15.20 2.89
CA GLU A 220 -23.86 -14.45 4.09
C GLU A 220 -24.54 -13.12 3.75
N ASP A 221 -25.40 -12.61 4.62
CA ASP A 221 -26.02 -11.30 4.45
C ASP A 221 -24.96 -10.19 4.48
N LEU A 222 -25.12 -9.16 3.63
CA LEU A 222 -24.20 -8.04 3.54
C LEU A 222 -24.45 -7.05 4.67
N THR A 223 -23.44 -6.80 5.51
CA THR A 223 -23.53 -5.97 6.71
C THR A 223 -23.25 -4.50 6.41
N ILE A 224 -24.24 -3.64 6.56
CA ILE A 224 -24.11 -2.18 6.50
C ILE A 224 -24.08 -1.63 7.93
N PHE A 225 -23.03 -0.86 8.27
CA PHE A 225 -22.97 -0.16 9.55
C PHE A 225 -23.73 1.17 9.47
N GLY A 226 -24.55 1.47 10.48
CA GLY A 226 -25.47 2.61 10.49
C GLY A 226 -26.55 2.53 9.40
N LYS A 227 -26.97 3.69 8.90
CA LYS A 227 -27.98 3.81 7.83
C LYS A 227 -27.40 3.62 6.40
N GLY A 228 -26.07 3.52 6.28
CA GLY A 228 -25.37 3.40 4.99
C GLY A 228 -25.28 4.70 4.17
N ASN A 229 -25.59 5.86 4.80
CA ASN A 229 -25.54 7.17 4.16
C ASN A 229 -24.11 7.76 4.15
N GLN A 230 -23.20 7.22 5.00
CA GLN A 230 -21.79 7.61 4.97
C GLN A 230 -21.20 7.34 3.58
N THR A 231 -20.34 8.25 3.14
CA THR A 231 -19.76 8.20 1.81
C THR A 231 -18.29 7.81 1.83
N ARG A 232 -17.85 7.12 0.79
CA ARG A 232 -16.46 6.77 0.54
C ARG A 232 -16.17 6.93 -0.95
N SER A 233 -14.89 7.10 -1.25
CA SER A 233 -14.36 7.03 -2.60
C SER A 233 -13.37 5.85 -2.69
N PHE A 234 -13.39 5.11 -3.80
CA PHE A 234 -12.60 3.89 -3.94
C PHE A 234 -11.70 3.99 -5.17
N CYS A 235 -10.39 3.88 -4.97
CA CYS A 235 -9.37 3.86 -6.01
C CYS A 235 -8.97 2.42 -6.34
N TYR A 236 -8.92 2.08 -7.63
CA TYR A 236 -8.39 0.77 -8.02
C TYR A 236 -6.86 0.74 -7.85
N VAL A 237 -6.33 -0.41 -7.46
CA VAL A 237 -4.93 -0.56 -7.05
C VAL A 237 -3.92 -0.12 -8.12
N ASP A 238 -4.16 -0.43 -9.40
CA ASP A 238 -3.21 -0.08 -10.47
C ASP A 238 -3.11 1.44 -10.66
N ASP A 239 -4.21 2.18 -10.51
CA ASP A 239 -4.20 3.65 -10.51
C ASP A 239 -3.40 4.20 -9.33
N LEU A 240 -3.58 3.62 -8.13
CA LEU A 240 -2.82 4.01 -6.95
C LEU A 240 -1.31 3.77 -7.16
N ILE A 241 -0.92 2.58 -7.62
CA ILE A 241 0.49 2.20 -7.87
C ILE A 241 1.14 3.14 -8.89
N GLU A 242 0.42 3.50 -9.95
CA GLU A 242 0.90 4.50 -10.92
C GLU A 242 1.12 5.87 -10.27
N GLY A 243 0.19 6.32 -9.40
CA GLY A 243 0.34 7.57 -8.66
C GLY A 243 1.54 7.57 -7.72
N ILE A 244 1.75 6.48 -6.98
CA ILE A 244 2.90 6.29 -6.09
C ILE A 244 4.22 6.31 -6.89
N TYR A 245 4.27 5.60 -8.00
CA TYR A 245 5.45 5.55 -8.86
C TYR A 245 5.83 6.93 -9.39
N ARG A 246 4.86 7.71 -9.89
CA ARG A 246 5.08 9.08 -10.35
C ARG A 246 5.51 10.01 -9.22
N LEU A 247 4.91 9.87 -8.03
CA LEU A 247 5.30 10.67 -6.86
C LEU A 247 6.74 10.37 -6.44
N LEU A 248 7.14 9.10 -6.41
CA LEU A 248 8.53 8.72 -6.10
C LEU A 248 9.52 9.41 -7.03
N LEU A 249 9.20 9.50 -8.32
CA LEU A 249 10.09 10.10 -9.33
C LEU A 249 10.02 11.63 -9.39
N SER A 250 9.02 12.25 -8.76
CA SER A 250 8.88 13.72 -8.71
C SER A 250 9.88 14.36 -7.76
N ASP A 251 9.99 15.69 -7.80
CA ASP A 251 10.86 16.47 -6.89
C ASP A 251 10.10 17.10 -5.73
N TYR A 252 8.83 16.75 -5.53
CA TYR A 252 7.99 17.33 -4.48
C TYR A 252 8.08 16.51 -3.19
N ALA A 253 8.57 17.13 -2.11
CA ALA A 253 8.81 16.46 -0.82
C ALA A 253 7.57 16.41 0.10
N GLY A 254 6.61 17.33 -0.09
CA GLY A 254 5.40 17.41 0.73
C GLY A 254 4.43 16.24 0.50
N PRO A 255 3.38 16.13 1.32
CA PRO A 255 2.37 15.10 1.14
C PRO A 255 1.54 15.32 -0.13
N VAL A 256 1.14 14.21 -0.78
CA VAL A 256 0.27 14.23 -1.96
C VAL A 256 -0.85 13.20 -1.77
N ASN A 257 -2.10 13.64 -1.94
CA ASN A 257 -3.26 12.78 -1.95
C ASN A 257 -3.32 11.94 -3.23
N ILE A 258 -3.34 10.62 -3.08
CA ILE A 258 -3.56 9.69 -4.20
C ILE A 258 -4.82 8.88 -3.90
N GLY A 259 -5.83 9.03 -4.76
CA GLY A 259 -7.12 8.38 -4.60
C GLY A 259 -8.09 8.73 -5.72
N ASN A 260 -9.28 8.14 -5.70
CA ASN A 260 -10.32 8.45 -6.68
C ASN A 260 -11.33 9.42 -6.05
N PRO A 261 -11.62 10.59 -6.65
CA PRO A 261 -12.58 11.55 -6.10
C PRO A 261 -14.05 11.18 -6.32
N ALA A 262 -14.34 10.09 -7.06
CA ALA A 262 -15.71 9.64 -7.29
C ALA A 262 -16.30 9.00 -6.02
N GLU A 263 -17.17 9.74 -5.35
CA GLU A 263 -17.80 9.39 -4.08
C GLU A 263 -19.07 8.56 -4.28
N ILE A 264 -19.34 7.67 -3.34
CA ILE A 264 -20.53 6.82 -3.32
C ILE A 264 -20.96 6.53 -1.88
N THR A 265 -22.26 6.43 -1.61
CA THR A 265 -22.74 5.98 -0.30
C THR A 265 -22.49 4.49 -0.10
N ILE A 266 -22.30 4.05 1.15
CA ILE A 266 -22.10 2.63 1.46
C ILE A 266 -23.31 1.80 1.03
N LYS A 267 -24.55 2.34 1.16
CA LYS A 267 -25.76 1.66 0.68
C LYS A 267 -25.75 1.43 -0.83
N GLN A 268 -25.43 2.47 -1.63
CA GLN A 268 -25.32 2.34 -3.08
C GLN A 268 -24.19 1.35 -3.46
N PHE A 269 -23.07 1.39 -2.74
CA PHE A 269 -21.96 0.49 -2.97
C PHE A 269 -22.34 -0.98 -2.69
N ALA A 270 -23.07 -1.25 -1.60
CA ALA A 270 -23.61 -2.58 -1.33
C ALA A 270 -24.53 -3.08 -2.47
N GLN A 271 -25.38 -2.19 -3.03
CA GLN A 271 -26.23 -2.52 -4.17
C GLN A 271 -25.43 -2.85 -5.43
N GLU A 272 -24.32 -2.13 -5.69
CA GLU A 272 -23.39 -2.46 -6.80
C GLU A 272 -22.79 -3.86 -6.61
N ILE A 273 -22.37 -4.21 -5.38
CA ILE A 273 -21.82 -5.54 -5.09
C ILE A 273 -22.88 -6.64 -5.26
N VAL A 274 -24.11 -6.43 -4.78
CA VAL A 274 -25.23 -7.38 -5.01
C VAL A 274 -25.43 -7.61 -6.50
N LYS A 275 -25.50 -6.55 -7.30
CA LYS A 275 -25.65 -6.65 -8.77
C LYS A 275 -24.45 -7.36 -9.42
N LEU A 276 -23.23 -7.07 -8.99
CA LEU A 276 -22.01 -7.67 -9.53
C LEU A 276 -21.93 -9.17 -9.25
N THR A 277 -22.25 -9.57 -8.01
CA THR A 277 -22.10 -10.96 -7.55
C THR A 277 -23.30 -11.83 -7.88
N GLY A 278 -24.47 -11.23 -8.12
CA GLY A 278 -25.73 -11.94 -8.30
C GLY A 278 -26.25 -12.61 -7.03
N THR A 279 -25.70 -12.25 -5.85
CA THR A 279 -26.13 -12.83 -4.57
C THR A 279 -27.59 -12.51 -4.27
N LYS A 280 -28.29 -13.47 -3.63
CA LYS A 280 -29.68 -13.31 -3.14
C LYS A 280 -29.72 -12.89 -1.66
N GLN A 281 -28.59 -12.65 -1.04
CA GLN A 281 -28.47 -12.29 0.37
C GLN A 281 -29.01 -10.88 0.63
N LYS A 282 -29.46 -10.64 1.87
CA LYS A 282 -30.07 -9.38 2.26
C LYS A 282 -29.02 -8.35 2.70
N LEU A 283 -29.40 -7.09 2.67
CA LEU A 283 -28.64 -6.02 3.32
C LEU A 283 -29.12 -5.91 4.78
N VAL A 284 -28.23 -6.13 5.75
CA VAL A 284 -28.55 -6.08 7.18
C VAL A 284 -27.80 -4.92 7.82
N HIS A 285 -28.46 -4.22 8.75
CA HIS A 285 -27.89 -3.05 9.39
C HIS A 285 -27.36 -3.39 10.80
N LYS A 286 -26.17 -2.88 11.14
CA LYS A 286 -25.56 -2.97 12.48
C LYS A 286 -25.22 -1.57 13.00
N PRO A 287 -25.05 -1.38 14.33
CA PRO A 287 -24.60 -0.09 14.87
C PRO A 287 -23.32 0.43 14.22
N LEU A 288 -23.23 1.75 14.01
CA LEU A 288 -22.01 2.39 13.48
C LEU A 288 -20.87 2.25 14.50
N PRO A 289 -19.65 1.86 14.09
CA PRO A 289 -18.49 1.88 14.98
C PRO A 289 -18.18 3.29 15.46
N GLN A 290 -17.59 3.39 16.68
CA GLN A 290 -17.13 4.66 17.23
C GLN A 290 -16.03 5.27 16.33
N ASP A 291 -16.06 6.60 16.18
CA ASP A 291 -15.09 7.39 15.40
C ASP A 291 -14.97 6.99 13.92
N ASP A 292 -16.00 6.31 13.33
CA ASP A 292 -16.00 6.04 11.90
C ASP A 292 -16.38 7.31 11.11
N PRO A 293 -15.50 7.84 10.23
CA PRO A 293 -15.75 9.12 9.57
C PRO A 293 -17.00 9.07 8.68
N MET A 294 -17.78 10.16 8.67
CA MET A 294 -18.98 10.26 7.84
C MET A 294 -18.67 10.44 6.36
N GLN A 295 -17.59 11.11 6.02
CA GLN A 295 -17.20 11.43 4.64
C GLN A 295 -15.69 11.25 4.46
N ARG A 296 -15.27 10.71 3.29
CA ARG A 296 -13.87 10.65 2.91
C ARG A 296 -13.71 10.69 1.41
N ARG A 297 -13.17 11.83 0.92
CA ARG A 297 -12.98 12.10 -0.50
C ARG A 297 -11.71 12.92 -0.72
N PRO A 298 -10.73 12.45 -1.53
CA PRO A 298 -9.54 13.24 -1.83
C PRO A 298 -9.86 14.45 -2.73
N ASP A 299 -9.26 15.59 -2.42
CA ASP A 299 -8.88 16.51 -3.47
C ASP A 299 -7.60 15.98 -4.13
N ILE A 300 -7.58 15.88 -5.45
CA ILE A 300 -6.43 15.39 -6.23
C ILE A 300 -5.86 16.46 -7.16
N THR A 301 -6.16 17.71 -6.91
CA THR A 301 -5.70 18.84 -7.74
C THR A 301 -4.18 18.91 -7.75
N LEU A 302 -3.53 18.70 -6.60
CA LEU A 302 -2.08 18.67 -6.48
C LEU A 302 -1.47 17.51 -7.28
N ALA A 303 -2.03 16.30 -7.17
CA ALA A 303 -1.58 15.13 -7.93
C ALA A 303 -1.71 15.35 -9.45
N LYS A 304 -2.82 15.93 -9.91
CA LYS A 304 -3.00 16.31 -11.33
C LYS A 304 -1.95 17.30 -11.80
N LYS A 305 -1.68 18.33 -11.00
CA LYS A 305 -0.73 19.41 -11.34
C LYS A 305 0.70 18.90 -11.38
N LEU A 306 1.15 18.23 -10.32
CA LEU A 306 2.54 17.82 -10.15
C LEU A 306 2.90 16.56 -10.93
N LEU A 307 2.00 15.54 -10.88
CA LEU A 307 2.30 14.20 -11.37
C LEU A 307 1.66 13.93 -12.74
N LYS A 308 0.83 14.84 -13.26
CA LYS A 308 -0.03 14.58 -14.43
C LYS A 308 -0.81 13.27 -14.26
N TRP A 309 -1.24 13.00 -13.03
CA TRP A 309 -1.93 11.78 -12.63
C TRP A 309 -3.38 12.03 -12.25
N GLN A 310 -4.23 11.12 -12.67
CA GLN A 310 -5.60 10.94 -12.18
C GLN A 310 -6.01 9.48 -12.35
N PRO A 311 -6.97 8.96 -11.57
CA PRO A 311 -7.46 7.60 -11.75
C PRO A 311 -8.10 7.43 -13.13
N LYS A 312 -7.86 6.29 -13.76
CA LYS A 312 -8.32 5.94 -15.12
C LYS A 312 -9.29 4.77 -15.12
N ILE A 313 -9.13 3.84 -14.16
CA ILE A 313 -9.92 2.62 -14.09
C ILE A 313 -11.24 2.93 -13.40
N SER A 314 -12.33 2.69 -14.10
CA SER A 314 -13.67 2.89 -13.54
C SER A 314 -13.93 1.93 -12.38
N ARG A 315 -14.77 2.33 -11.40
CA ARG A 315 -15.16 1.46 -10.29
C ARG A 315 -15.76 0.15 -10.78
N ALA A 316 -16.60 0.19 -11.79
CA ALA A 316 -17.24 -1.01 -12.36
C ALA A 316 -16.22 -2.00 -12.94
N GLU A 317 -15.19 -1.52 -13.62
CA GLU A 317 -14.10 -2.33 -14.18
C GLU A 317 -13.24 -2.92 -13.06
N GLY A 318 -12.74 -2.09 -12.15
CA GLY A 318 -11.92 -2.54 -11.02
C GLY A 318 -12.65 -3.55 -10.13
N LEU A 319 -13.97 -3.37 -9.92
CA LEU A 319 -14.80 -4.33 -9.17
C LEU A 319 -14.89 -5.68 -9.88
N LYS A 320 -15.04 -5.71 -11.20
CA LYS A 320 -15.05 -6.97 -11.97
C LYS A 320 -13.75 -7.74 -11.80
N ILE A 321 -12.60 -7.06 -11.95
CA ILE A 321 -11.29 -7.69 -11.79
C ILE A 321 -11.10 -8.20 -10.37
N THR A 322 -11.45 -7.38 -9.37
CA THR A 322 -11.33 -7.75 -7.96
C THR A 322 -12.23 -8.92 -7.58
N TYR A 323 -13.48 -8.93 -8.06
CA TYR A 323 -14.41 -10.03 -7.85
C TYR A 323 -13.94 -11.32 -8.49
N ALA A 324 -13.43 -11.26 -9.75
CA ALA A 324 -12.86 -12.43 -10.42
C ALA A 324 -11.71 -13.05 -9.63
N TYR A 325 -10.82 -12.23 -9.07
CA TYR A 325 -9.74 -12.68 -8.19
C TYR A 325 -10.28 -13.41 -6.95
N PHE A 326 -11.21 -12.80 -6.22
CA PHE A 326 -11.77 -13.42 -5.00
C PHE A 326 -12.61 -14.68 -5.29
N LYS A 327 -13.31 -14.72 -6.41
CA LYS A 327 -14.06 -15.91 -6.86
C LYS A 327 -13.14 -17.11 -7.15
N GLY A 328 -11.87 -16.85 -7.50
CA GLY A 328 -10.85 -17.88 -7.73
C GLY A 328 -10.20 -18.42 -6.46
N LEU A 329 -10.51 -17.87 -5.28
CA LEU A 329 -9.96 -18.36 -4.00
C LEU A 329 -10.59 -19.70 -3.62
N SER A 330 -9.82 -20.54 -2.91
CA SER A 330 -10.33 -21.80 -2.36
C SER A 330 -11.39 -21.54 -1.27
N GLN A 331 -12.21 -22.56 -0.97
CA GLN A 331 -13.20 -22.49 0.12
C GLN A 331 -12.53 -22.27 1.49
N GLU A 332 -11.31 -22.76 1.68
CA GLU A 332 -10.51 -22.52 2.88
C GLU A 332 -10.14 -21.05 3.01
N GLU A 333 -9.60 -20.45 1.95
CA GLU A 333 -9.26 -19.01 1.91
C GLU A 333 -10.46 -18.08 2.08
N LEU A 334 -11.63 -18.46 1.54
CA LEU A 334 -12.86 -17.70 1.71
C LEU A 334 -13.36 -17.71 3.16
N ARG A 335 -13.10 -18.80 3.90
CA ARG A 335 -13.53 -19.01 5.30
C ARG A 335 -12.45 -18.64 6.33
N GLU A 336 -11.24 -18.35 5.89
CA GLU A 336 -10.13 -18.00 6.78
C GLU A 336 -10.52 -16.81 7.65
N LYS A 337 -10.89 -17.08 8.91
CA LYS A 337 -11.44 -16.07 9.83
C LYS A 337 -10.37 -15.15 10.40
N GLU A 338 -9.13 -15.64 10.55
CA GLU A 338 -8.00 -14.84 11.08
C GLU A 338 -6.66 -15.52 10.73
N HIS A 339 -5.60 -14.71 10.55
CA HIS A 339 -4.24 -15.24 10.57
C HIS A 339 -3.89 -15.65 12.01
N ASN A 340 -3.69 -16.94 12.23
CA ASN A 340 -3.20 -17.52 13.51
C ASN A 340 -1.74 -17.16 13.84
N THR A 341 -1.13 -16.19 13.16
CA THR A 341 0.27 -15.79 13.39
C THR A 341 0.51 -15.10 14.72
N PHE A 342 -0.55 -14.86 15.53
CA PHE A 342 -0.47 -14.10 16.78
C PHE A 342 -0.24 -14.92 18.05
N GLU A 343 -0.51 -16.21 18.07
CA GLU A 343 -0.35 -17.03 19.29
C GLU A 343 1.09 -17.08 19.84
N GLY A 344 2.09 -16.84 19.00
CA GLY A 344 3.50 -16.79 19.38
C GLY A 344 3.99 -15.47 20.00
N TYR A 345 3.29 -14.36 19.80
CA TYR A 345 3.77 -13.01 20.22
C TYR A 345 3.21 -12.51 21.54
N VAL A 346 2.10 -13.08 22.01
CA VAL A 346 1.45 -12.69 23.28
C VAL A 346 2.01 -13.43 24.50
N ARG A 347 2.85 -14.43 24.32
CA ARG A 347 3.39 -15.29 25.40
C ARG A 347 4.91 -15.23 25.58
N LYS A 348 5.53 -14.07 25.42
CA LYS A 348 6.90 -13.90 25.96
C LYS A 348 7.10 -12.50 26.50
#